data_6cd5058905632ef74d681c1c2662e569
#
_entry.id   6cd5058905632ef74d681c1c2662e569
#
_cell.length_a   1.000
_cell.length_b   1.000
_cell.length_c   1.000
_cell.angle_alpha   90.00
_cell.angle_beta   90.00
_cell.angle_gamma   90.00
#
_symmetry.space_group_name_H-M   'P 1'
#
loop_
_entity.id
_entity.type
_entity.pdbx_description
1 polymer ?
#
loop_
_entity_poly.entity_id
_entity_poly.type
_entity_poly.pdbx_seq_one_letter_code
_entity_poly.pdbx_strand_id
1 'polypeptide(L)'
;MAKATQAVVTKKNQFWLPKNRYYELKYFCLQFWDWQKRRAQLDGMATRENRDPTETEAIERAELSEKIQKVMTCCTLAAHQYDEYLLTGVTKGLSYDAMAAKKVLPMSRDAYYVLYRKFFWLLDSSRK
;
A
#
# COMPACT_ATOMS: atom_id res chain seq x y z
N MET A 1 4.14 18.94 -14.57
CA MET A 1 3.80 18.31 -13.30
C MET A 1 3.35 16.89 -13.52
N ALA A 2 3.83 16.03 -12.70
CA ALA A 2 3.43 14.63 -12.80
C ALA A 2 1.93 14.48 -12.58
N LYS A 3 1.28 13.65 -13.35
CA LYS A 3 -0.15 13.52 -13.30
C LYS A 3 -0.65 12.93 -11.99
N ALA A 4 0.07 11.94 -11.46
CA ALA A 4 -0.30 11.37 -10.18
C ALA A 4 -0.29 12.41 -9.07
N THR A 5 0.66 13.33 -9.10
CA THR A 5 0.72 14.41 -8.11
C THR A 5 -0.33 15.46 -8.36
N GLN A 6 -0.78 15.61 -9.59
CA GLN A 6 -1.83 16.57 -9.89
C GLN A 6 -3.14 16.17 -9.26
N ALA A 7 -3.32 14.88 -9.05
CA ALA A 7 -4.49 14.39 -8.37
C ALA A 7 -4.68 15.06 -7.03
N VAL A 8 -3.62 15.57 -6.43
CA VAL A 8 -3.66 16.14 -5.10
C VAL A 8 -3.86 17.63 -5.07
N VAL A 9 -4.08 18.27 -6.22
CA VAL A 9 -4.06 19.74 -6.27
C VAL A 9 -5.37 20.39 -6.65
N THR A 10 -6.28 19.67 -7.27
CA THR A 10 -7.49 20.31 -7.77
C THR A 10 -8.57 20.40 -6.71
N LYS A 11 -9.37 21.47 -6.75
CA LYS A 11 -10.49 21.65 -5.84
C LYS A 11 -11.56 20.56 -6.02
N LYS A 12 -11.62 19.95 -7.19
CA LYS A 12 -12.59 18.89 -7.48
C LYS A 12 -12.18 17.56 -6.90
N ASN A 13 -10.93 17.44 -6.47
CA ASN A 13 -10.42 16.22 -5.93
C ASN A 13 -10.65 16.18 -4.42
N GLN A 14 -11.70 15.49 -4.01
CA GLN A 14 -12.04 15.36 -2.60
C GLN A 14 -10.99 14.57 -1.80
N PHE A 15 -10.09 13.86 -2.49
CA PHE A 15 -9.03 13.08 -1.85
C PHE A 15 -7.68 13.77 -1.98
N TRP A 16 -7.69 15.09 -1.88
CA TRP A 16 -6.47 15.87 -2.02
C TRP A 16 -5.49 15.64 -0.86
N LEU A 17 -4.20 15.56 -1.21
CA LEU A 17 -3.10 15.53 -0.25
C LEU A 17 -2.01 16.49 -0.71
N PRO A 18 -1.26 17.07 0.23
CA PRO A 18 -0.06 17.82 -0.13
C PRO A 18 0.94 16.91 -0.85
N LYS A 19 1.66 17.46 -1.81
CA LYS A 19 2.58 16.70 -2.66
C LYS A 19 3.60 15.89 -1.86
N ASN A 20 4.24 16.52 -0.88
CA ASN A 20 5.27 15.82 -0.10
C ASN A 20 4.68 14.71 0.76
N ARG A 21 3.46 14.92 1.28
CA ARG A 21 2.76 13.90 2.03
C ARG A 21 2.43 12.71 1.15
N TYR A 22 1.98 12.96 -0.07
CA TYR A 22 1.72 11.90 -1.03
C TYR A 22 2.97 11.05 -1.29
N TYR A 23 4.11 11.68 -1.54
CA TYR A 23 5.34 10.93 -1.79
C TYR A 23 5.80 10.14 -0.57
N GLU A 24 5.63 10.70 0.61
CA GLU A 24 5.96 10.00 1.86
C GLU A 24 5.15 8.70 1.98
N LEU A 25 3.85 8.78 1.73
CA LEU A 25 2.98 7.62 1.77
C LEU A 25 3.27 6.63 0.65
N LYS A 26 3.62 7.14 -0.53
CA LYS A 26 4.00 6.31 -1.66
C LYS A 26 5.21 5.46 -1.32
N TYR A 27 6.25 6.07 -0.77
CA TYR A 27 7.47 5.36 -0.39
C TYR A 27 7.22 4.41 0.79
N PHE A 28 6.31 4.74 1.66
CA PHE A 28 5.87 3.83 2.72
C PHE A 28 5.32 2.54 2.10
N CYS A 29 4.44 2.64 1.13
CA CYS A 29 3.83 1.47 0.48
C CYS A 29 4.84 0.61 -0.28
N LEU A 30 5.88 1.22 -0.86
CA LEU A 30 6.89 0.48 -1.61
C LEU A 30 7.70 -0.48 -0.75
N GLN A 31 7.63 -0.36 0.57
CA GLN A 31 8.31 -1.26 1.50
C GLN A 31 7.48 -2.51 1.82
N PHE A 32 6.25 -2.59 1.33
CA PHE A 32 5.29 -3.64 1.69
C PHE A 32 5.86 -5.05 1.56
N TRP A 33 6.50 -5.36 0.44
CA TRP A 33 7.03 -6.70 0.20
C TRP A 33 8.25 -7.01 1.05
N ASP A 34 9.02 -5.99 1.41
CA ASP A 34 10.13 -6.14 2.34
C ASP A 34 9.61 -6.48 3.73
N TRP A 35 8.52 -5.85 4.16
CA TRP A 35 7.89 -6.16 5.44
C TRP A 35 7.42 -7.61 5.48
N GLN A 36 6.79 -8.09 4.40
CA GLN A 36 6.32 -9.47 4.35
C GLN A 36 7.48 -10.45 4.39
N LYS A 37 8.54 -10.15 3.67
CA LYS A 37 9.74 -10.98 3.65
C LYS A 37 10.37 -11.06 5.03
N ARG A 38 10.50 -9.93 5.69
CA ARG A 38 11.09 -9.90 7.05
C ARG A 38 10.22 -10.66 8.05
N ARG A 39 8.90 -10.48 7.98
CA ARG A 39 7.99 -11.20 8.86
C ARG A 39 8.12 -12.71 8.68
N ALA A 40 8.20 -13.16 7.43
CA ALA A 40 8.39 -14.58 7.14
C ALA A 40 9.73 -15.09 7.67
N GLN A 41 10.79 -14.28 7.60
CA GLN A 41 12.09 -14.63 8.15
C GLN A 41 12.03 -14.82 9.67
N LEU A 42 11.34 -13.90 10.36
CA LEU A 42 11.19 -14.02 11.82
C LEU A 42 10.44 -15.29 12.20
N ASP A 43 9.36 -15.61 11.50
CA ASP A 43 8.61 -16.83 11.75
C ASP A 43 9.47 -18.07 11.48
N GLY A 44 10.24 -18.05 10.39
CA GLY A 44 11.10 -19.16 10.02
C GLY A 44 12.24 -19.41 11.01
N MET A 45 12.81 -18.33 11.56
CA MET A 45 13.90 -18.44 12.53
C MET A 45 13.46 -19.19 13.79
N ALA A 46 12.33 -18.77 14.37
CA ALA A 46 11.82 -19.41 15.58
C ALA A 46 11.47 -20.88 15.32
N THR A 47 10.85 -21.17 14.18
CA THR A 47 10.47 -22.54 13.81
C THR A 47 11.69 -23.43 13.63
N ARG A 48 12.72 -22.97 12.92
CA ARG A 48 13.92 -23.76 12.67
C ARG A 48 14.68 -24.09 13.94
N GLU A 49 14.68 -23.16 14.89
CA GLU A 49 15.40 -23.33 16.16
C GLU A 49 14.53 -24.01 17.23
N ASN A 50 13.30 -24.36 16.86
CA ASN A 50 12.34 -25.01 17.73
C ASN A 50 12.24 -24.31 19.10
N ARG A 51 12.05 -23.01 19.05
CA ARG A 51 11.94 -22.16 20.22
C ARG A 51 10.84 -21.11 20.04
N ASP A 52 10.44 -20.51 21.13
CA ASP A 52 9.54 -19.37 21.08
C ASP A 52 10.30 -18.14 20.57
N PRO A 53 9.64 -17.22 19.88
CA PRO A 53 10.25 -15.95 19.49
C PRO A 53 10.71 -15.17 20.72
N THR A 54 11.83 -14.46 20.59
CA THR A 54 12.25 -13.54 21.64
C THR A 54 11.28 -12.36 21.71
N GLU A 55 11.34 -11.62 22.82
CA GLU A 55 10.50 -10.43 22.97
C GLU A 55 10.74 -9.43 21.85
N THR A 56 12.00 -9.17 21.49
CA THR A 56 12.35 -8.26 20.41
C THR A 56 11.79 -8.74 19.08
N GLU A 57 11.89 -10.03 18.80
CA GLU A 57 11.33 -10.62 17.58
C GLU A 57 9.81 -10.48 17.53
N ALA A 58 9.15 -10.72 18.66
CA ALA A 58 7.70 -10.62 18.75
C ALA A 58 7.23 -9.18 18.51
N ILE A 59 7.93 -8.20 19.07
CA ILE A 59 7.61 -6.79 18.89
C ILE A 59 7.81 -6.40 17.43
N GLU A 60 8.93 -6.77 16.84
CA GLU A 60 9.21 -6.47 15.42
C GLU A 60 8.14 -7.07 14.53
N ARG A 61 7.78 -8.33 14.77
CA ARG A 61 6.75 -9.02 13.97
C ARG A 61 5.40 -8.32 14.08
N ALA A 62 5.04 -7.88 15.27
CA ALA A 62 3.77 -7.16 15.49
C ALA A 62 3.75 -5.84 14.73
N GLU A 63 4.85 -5.10 14.74
CA GLU A 63 4.96 -3.84 14.02
C GLU A 63 4.86 -4.04 12.51
N LEU A 64 5.52 -5.07 11.98
CA LEU A 64 5.45 -5.41 10.56
C LEU A 64 4.02 -5.80 10.16
N SER A 65 3.37 -6.62 10.98
CA SER A 65 2.00 -7.05 10.73
C SER A 65 1.03 -5.87 10.73
N GLU A 66 1.23 -4.91 11.62
CA GLU A 66 0.40 -3.72 11.68
C GLU A 66 0.52 -2.89 10.41
N LYS A 67 1.75 -2.67 9.93
CA LYS A 67 1.99 -1.92 8.69
C LYS A 67 1.36 -2.62 7.48
N ILE A 68 1.58 -3.93 7.37
CA ILE A 68 1.01 -4.73 6.28
C ILE A 68 -0.51 -4.63 6.29
N GLN A 69 -1.12 -4.83 7.46
CA GLN A 69 -2.57 -4.80 7.59
C GLN A 69 -3.14 -3.43 7.26
N LYS A 70 -2.45 -2.37 7.65
CA LYS A 70 -2.88 -1.00 7.37
C LYS A 70 -2.98 -0.76 5.86
N VAL A 71 -1.97 -1.16 5.09
CA VAL A 71 -1.98 -1.02 3.64
C VAL A 71 -3.10 -1.85 3.03
N MET A 72 -3.24 -3.09 3.43
CA MET A 72 -4.28 -3.98 2.90
C MET A 72 -5.69 -3.48 3.21
N THR A 73 -5.91 -3.03 4.44
CA THR A 73 -7.22 -2.50 4.84
C THR A 73 -7.59 -1.26 4.03
N CYS A 74 -6.64 -0.35 3.83
CA CYS A 74 -6.90 0.85 3.02
C CYS A 74 -7.21 0.50 1.57
N CYS A 75 -6.56 -0.52 1.01
CA CYS A 75 -6.87 -1.00 -0.34
C CYS A 75 -8.31 -1.53 -0.41
N THR A 76 -8.71 -2.32 0.56
CA THR A 76 -10.06 -2.89 0.59
C THR A 76 -11.11 -1.79 0.76
N LEU A 77 -10.86 -0.82 1.63
CA LEU A 77 -11.80 0.29 1.84
C LEU A 77 -11.91 1.18 0.61
N ALA A 78 -10.82 1.34 -0.13
CA ALA A 78 -10.82 2.19 -1.33
C ALA A 78 -11.44 1.49 -2.54
N ALA A 79 -11.14 0.22 -2.74
CA ALA A 79 -11.43 -0.47 -4.00
C ALA A 79 -12.33 -1.69 -3.87
N HIS A 80 -12.65 -2.13 -2.65
CA HIS A 80 -13.51 -3.29 -2.41
C HIS A 80 -13.07 -4.51 -3.23
N GLN A 81 -13.90 -4.99 -4.14
CA GLN A 81 -13.60 -6.19 -4.94
C GLN A 81 -12.40 -6.06 -5.85
N TYR A 82 -11.93 -4.83 -6.09
CA TYR A 82 -10.76 -4.57 -6.95
C TYR A 82 -9.50 -4.29 -6.14
N ASP A 83 -9.51 -4.61 -4.86
CA ASP A 83 -8.41 -4.29 -3.95
C ASP A 83 -7.07 -4.92 -4.36
N GLU A 84 -7.07 -6.10 -4.96
CA GLU A 84 -5.84 -6.75 -5.41
C GLU A 84 -5.11 -5.95 -6.48
N TYR A 85 -5.86 -5.35 -7.41
CA TYR A 85 -5.26 -4.53 -8.46
C TYR A 85 -4.63 -3.28 -7.88
N LEU A 86 -5.34 -2.66 -6.95
CA LEU A 86 -4.84 -1.46 -6.28
C LEU A 86 -3.62 -1.79 -5.42
N LEU A 87 -3.66 -2.89 -4.68
CA LEU A 87 -2.54 -3.33 -3.84
C LEU A 87 -1.29 -3.54 -4.69
N THR A 88 -1.42 -4.22 -5.82
CA THR A 88 -0.31 -4.44 -6.74
C THR A 88 0.28 -3.11 -7.20
N GLY A 89 -0.56 -2.17 -7.61
CA GLY A 89 -0.10 -0.88 -8.11
C GLY A 89 0.62 -0.06 -7.06
N VAL A 90 0.05 0.07 -5.87
CA VAL A 90 0.64 0.93 -4.83
C VAL A 90 1.87 0.33 -4.18
N THR A 91 1.94 -1.00 -4.08
CA THR A 91 3.08 -1.65 -3.40
C THR A 91 4.24 -1.95 -4.33
N LYS A 92 3.99 -2.10 -5.62
CA LYS A 92 5.04 -2.34 -6.61
C LYS A 92 5.39 -1.09 -7.41
N GLY A 93 4.70 0.01 -7.16
CA GLY A 93 4.97 1.26 -7.86
C GLY A 93 4.63 1.21 -9.33
N LEU A 94 3.61 0.44 -9.71
CA LEU A 94 3.21 0.29 -11.11
C LEU A 94 2.11 1.28 -11.47
N SER A 95 2.24 1.88 -12.66
CA SER A 95 1.18 2.70 -13.22
C SER A 95 0.05 1.82 -13.74
N TYR A 96 -1.11 2.42 -14.00
CA TYR A 96 -2.21 1.71 -14.64
C TYR A 96 -1.76 1.08 -15.96
N ASP A 97 -1.04 1.85 -16.78
CA ASP A 97 -0.59 1.36 -18.08
C ASP A 97 0.37 0.17 -17.95
N ALA A 98 1.26 0.21 -16.97
CA ALA A 98 2.20 -0.89 -16.75
C ALA A 98 1.47 -2.17 -16.35
N MET A 99 0.43 -2.06 -15.52
CA MET A 99 -0.38 -3.22 -15.13
C MET A 99 -1.24 -3.72 -16.29
N ALA A 100 -1.83 -2.79 -17.05
CA ALA A 100 -2.68 -3.14 -18.19
C ALA A 100 -1.90 -3.84 -19.30
N ALA A 101 -0.61 -3.59 -19.41
CA ALA A 101 0.24 -4.27 -20.38
C ALA A 101 0.40 -5.75 -20.09
N LYS A 102 0.18 -6.16 -18.83
CA LYS A 102 0.37 -7.55 -18.41
C LYS A 102 -0.93 -8.33 -18.32
N LYS A 103 -2.03 -7.66 -18.08
CA LYS A 103 -3.34 -8.31 -18.01
C LYS A 103 -4.46 -7.29 -18.16
N VAL A 104 -5.64 -7.80 -18.52
CA VAL A 104 -6.82 -6.96 -18.65
C VAL A 104 -7.26 -6.52 -17.26
N LEU A 105 -7.44 -5.21 -17.08
CA LEU A 105 -7.93 -4.66 -15.82
C LEU A 105 -9.45 -4.44 -15.92
N PRO A 106 -10.17 -4.68 -14.82
CA PRO A 106 -11.64 -4.58 -14.83
C PRO A 106 -12.18 -3.17 -14.73
N MET A 107 -11.31 -2.14 -14.71
CA MET A 107 -11.74 -0.75 -14.64
C MET A 107 -10.93 0.09 -15.61
N SER A 108 -11.48 1.26 -15.94
CA SER A 108 -10.78 2.23 -16.79
C SER A 108 -9.64 2.90 -16.02
N ARG A 109 -8.76 3.55 -16.77
CA ARG A 109 -7.66 4.32 -16.21
C ARG A 109 -8.16 5.40 -15.24
N ASP A 110 -9.17 6.16 -15.65
CA ASP A 110 -9.71 7.22 -14.80
C ASP A 110 -10.32 6.66 -13.53
N ALA A 111 -11.08 5.57 -13.63
CA ALA A 111 -11.66 4.92 -12.47
C ALA A 111 -10.57 4.40 -11.53
N TYR A 112 -9.51 3.82 -12.08
CA TYR A 112 -8.40 3.32 -11.27
C TYR A 112 -7.78 4.46 -10.45
N TYR A 113 -7.53 5.60 -11.06
CA TYR A 113 -6.88 6.70 -10.34
C TYR A 113 -7.81 7.39 -9.32
N VAL A 114 -9.11 7.27 -9.45
CA VAL A 114 -10.02 7.66 -8.38
C VAL A 114 -9.79 6.78 -7.15
N LEU A 115 -9.70 5.46 -7.36
CA LEU A 115 -9.43 4.51 -6.28
C LEU A 115 -8.04 4.73 -5.67
N TYR A 116 -7.06 5.00 -6.51
CA TYR A 116 -5.68 5.28 -6.12
C TYR A 116 -5.62 6.50 -5.19
N ARG A 117 -6.27 7.59 -5.56
CA ARG A 117 -6.29 8.79 -4.73
C ARG A 117 -7.01 8.55 -3.41
N LYS A 118 -8.14 7.84 -3.46
CA LYS A 118 -8.89 7.48 -2.26
C LYS A 118 -8.04 6.65 -1.30
N PHE A 119 -7.28 5.70 -1.84
CA PHE A 119 -6.38 4.87 -1.04
C PHE A 119 -5.38 5.73 -0.25
N PHE A 120 -4.68 6.64 -0.92
CA PHE A 120 -3.68 7.45 -0.24
C PHE A 120 -4.29 8.40 0.76
N TRP A 121 -5.48 8.91 0.48
CA TRP A 121 -6.21 9.75 1.42
C TRP A 121 -6.58 8.96 2.68
N LEU A 122 -7.07 7.74 2.53
CA LEU A 122 -7.39 6.86 3.65
C LEU A 122 -6.14 6.49 4.45
N LEU A 123 -5.06 6.18 3.75
CA LEU A 123 -3.79 5.84 4.40
C LEU A 123 -3.26 7.01 5.22
N ASP A 124 -3.35 8.22 4.68
CA ASP A 124 -2.96 9.43 5.41
C ASP A 124 -3.74 9.57 6.71
N SER A 125 -5.05 9.39 6.64
CA SER A 125 -5.91 9.49 7.82
C SER A 125 -5.56 8.43 8.86
N SER A 126 -5.21 7.22 8.43
CA SER A 126 -4.90 6.13 9.34
C SER A 126 -3.54 6.29 10.02
N ARG A 127 -2.67 7.14 9.48
CA ARG A 127 -1.32 7.36 10.01
C ARG A 127 -1.14 8.66 10.76
N LYS A 128 -2.19 9.41 10.92
CA LYS A 128 -2.15 10.65 11.71
C LYS A 128 -2.17 10.36 13.20
#